data_e3799e11ca018f1e58b24dc314cecb0c
#
_entry.id   e3799e11ca018f1e58b24dc314cecb0c
#
_cell.length_a   1.000
_cell.length_b   1.000
_cell.length_c   1.000
_cell.angle_alpha   90.00
_cell.angle_beta   90.00
_cell.angle_gamma   90.00
#
_symmetry.space_group_name_H-M   'P 1'
#
loop_
_entity.id
_entity.type
_entity.pdbx_description
1 polymer ?
#
loop_
_entity_poly.entity_id
_entity_poly.type
_entity_poly.pdbx_seq_one_letter_code
_entity_poly.pdbx_strand_id
1 'polypeptide(L)'
;FKLSTNFQLLKEMKKRVLASGACMDSLIGVPPESERFNNLLEVALQQQEMACIEMRRLYWQLKSKEETSTEIKHGKAKEIYGEISVTPEGWVHIKLNALLPHCRVTGGTQYVTDSILRLLNSAEFDGIKLPFFSKAYLGIIEVCPRDCSDVFDHDNKGFKAVQNVLKGRLFPDDDRFEMSLGLFTEQRKKSACHIFVLPDDEAGIFTDMRLSHDLV
;
A
#
# COMPACT_ATOMS: atom_id res chain seq x y z
N PHE A 1 17.68 -4.78 25.73
CA PHE A 1 16.25 -4.39 25.73
C PHE A 1 15.55 -4.63 24.36
N LYS A 2 16.21 -4.34 23.21
CA LYS A 2 15.59 -4.49 21.85
C LYS A 2 15.41 -5.95 21.40
N LEU A 3 16.26 -6.88 21.81
CA LEU A 3 16.12 -8.32 21.51
C LEU A 3 14.88 -8.96 22.17
N SER A 4 14.51 -8.48 23.35
CA SER A 4 13.32 -8.93 24.09
C SER A 4 12.02 -8.59 23.35
N THR A 5 11.93 -7.41 22.74
CA THR A 5 10.73 -6.96 22.01
C THR A 5 10.50 -7.75 20.72
N ASN A 6 11.56 -8.00 19.94
CA ASN A 6 11.45 -8.80 18.72
C ASN A 6 11.09 -10.27 19.03
N PHE A 7 11.60 -10.81 20.13
CA PHE A 7 11.28 -12.17 20.55
C PHE A 7 9.83 -12.31 21.02
N GLN A 8 9.29 -11.30 21.71
CA GLN A 8 7.87 -11.24 22.07
C GLN A 8 6.98 -11.19 20.81
N LEU A 9 7.34 -10.33 19.85
CA LEU A 9 6.61 -10.21 18.60
C LEU A 9 6.59 -11.53 17.82
N LEU A 10 7.74 -12.23 17.72
CA LEU A 10 7.82 -13.56 17.10
C LEU A 10 6.94 -14.60 17.80
N LYS A 11 6.85 -14.56 19.14
CA LYS A 11 5.95 -15.44 19.89
C LYS A 11 4.48 -15.18 19.58
N GLU A 12 4.08 -13.92 19.53
CA GLU A 12 2.69 -13.57 19.19
C GLU A 12 2.35 -13.97 17.76
N MET A 13 3.23 -13.73 16.80
CA MET A 13 3.06 -14.18 15.41
C MET A 13 2.89 -15.69 15.34
N LYS A 14 3.77 -16.46 16.01
CA LYS A 14 3.66 -17.92 16.08
C LYS A 14 2.32 -18.35 16.65
N LYS A 15 1.85 -17.72 17.72
CA LYS A 15 0.57 -18.01 18.35
C LYS A 15 -0.60 -17.81 17.38
N ARG A 16 -0.60 -16.72 16.60
CA ARG A 16 -1.62 -16.42 15.59
C ARG A 16 -1.63 -17.46 14.45
N VAL A 17 -0.46 -17.83 13.93
CA VAL A 17 -0.34 -18.84 12.89
C VAL A 17 -0.86 -20.21 13.39
N LEU A 18 -0.54 -20.60 14.63
CA LEU A 18 -1.05 -21.81 15.23
C LEU A 18 -2.56 -21.75 15.46
N ALA A 19 -3.10 -20.61 15.86
CA ALA A 19 -4.55 -20.42 16.03
C ALA A 19 -5.29 -20.53 14.69
N SER A 20 -4.75 -19.92 13.62
CA SER A 20 -5.28 -20.07 12.26
C SER A 20 -5.27 -21.53 11.82
N GLY A 21 -4.16 -22.25 12.02
CA GLY A 21 -4.04 -23.68 11.73
C GLY A 21 -5.09 -24.52 12.47
N ALA A 22 -5.27 -24.29 13.76
CA ALA A 22 -6.27 -24.99 14.56
C ALA A 22 -7.71 -24.74 14.09
N CYS A 23 -8.02 -23.52 13.64
CA CYS A 23 -9.31 -23.24 13.01
C CYS A 23 -9.48 -24.01 11.69
N MET A 24 -8.44 -24.06 10.86
CA MET A 24 -8.46 -24.81 9.60
C MET A 24 -8.62 -26.32 9.85
N ASP A 25 -7.91 -26.87 10.83
CA ASP A 25 -8.11 -28.28 11.23
C ASP A 25 -9.55 -28.54 11.69
N SER A 26 -10.15 -27.58 12.40
CA SER A 26 -11.53 -27.67 12.87
C SER A 26 -12.58 -27.52 11.76
N LEU A 27 -12.20 -27.02 10.57
CA LEU A 27 -13.08 -26.99 9.39
C LEU A 27 -13.26 -28.37 8.75
N ILE A 28 -12.31 -29.29 8.99
CA ILE A 28 -12.37 -30.66 8.45
C ILE A 28 -13.61 -31.36 9.03
N GLY A 29 -14.53 -31.76 8.15
CA GLY A 29 -15.77 -32.44 8.52
C GLY A 29 -16.93 -31.49 8.93
N VAL A 30 -16.77 -30.19 8.86
CA VAL A 30 -17.86 -29.21 9.03
C VAL A 30 -18.48 -28.92 7.67
N PRO A 31 -19.83 -28.97 7.54
CA PRO A 31 -20.50 -28.64 6.27
C PRO A 31 -20.18 -27.20 5.82
N PRO A 32 -19.78 -26.97 4.55
CA PRO A 32 -19.40 -25.65 4.06
C PRO A 32 -20.50 -24.57 4.14
N GLU A 33 -21.78 -25.00 4.10
CA GLU A 33 -22.92 -24.10 4.15
C GLU A 33 -23.32 -23.73 5.60
N SER A 34 -22.62 -24.27 6.61
CA SER A 34 -22.97 -24.01 8.01
C SER A 34 -22.40 -22.67 8.48
N GLU A 35 -23.15 -21.99 9.35
CA GLU A 35 -22.67 -20.80 10.03
C GLU A 35 -21.38 -21.06 10.80
N ARG A 36 -21.23 -22.26 11.38
CA ARG A 36 -20.01 -22.66 12.07
C ARG A 36 -18.79 -22.70 11.13
N PHE A 37 -18.95 -23.15 9.88
CA PHE A 37 -17.89 -23.15 8.88
C PHE A 37 -17.43 -21.72 8.56
N ASN A 38 -18.39 -20.83 8.29
CA ASN A 38 -18.10 -19.43 7.99
C ASN A 38 -17.38 -18.74 9.15
N ASN A 39 -17.85 -18.92 10.38
CA ASN A 39 -17.21 -18.32 11.56
C ASN A 39 -15.78 -18.83 11.78
N LEU A 40 -15.54 -20.14 11.63
CA LEU A 40 -14.18 -20.69 11.75
C LEU A 40 -13.25 -20.18 10.64
N LEU A 41 -13.75 -20.08 9.40
CA LEU A 41 -12.99 -19.56 8.28
C LEU A 41 -12.63 -18.08 8.48
N GLU A 42 -13.57 -17.28 8.93
CA GLU A 42 -13.36 -15.86 9.24
C GLU A 42 -12.28 -15.68 10.32
N VAL A 43 -12.37 -16.44 11.42
CA VAL A 43 -11.37 -16.41 12.49
C VAL A 43 -9.99 -16.85 11.96
N ALA A 44 -9.93 -17.91 11.14
CA ALA A 44 -8.68 -18.38 10.55
C ALA A 44 -8.04 -17.30 9.67
N LEU A 45 -8.82 -16.65 8.80
CA LEU A 45 -8.37 -15.57 7.93
C LEU A 45 -7.87 -14.38 8.75
N GLN A 46 -8.63 -13.92 9.74
CA GLN A 46 -8.24 -12.80 10.60
C GLN A 46 -6.91 -13.06 11.32
N GLN A 47 -6.72 -14.26 11.89
CA GLN A 47 -5.46 -14.61 12.55
C GLN A 47 -4.29 -14.65 11.58
N GLN A 48 -4.50 -15.14 10.36
CA GLN A 48 -3.48 -15.21 9.32
C GLN A 48 -3.08 -13.81 8.83
N GLU A 49 -4.05 -12.94 8.58
CA GLU A 49 -3.81 -11.56 8.17
C GLU A 49 -3.02 -10.79 9.23
N MET A 50 -3.41 -10.89 10.49
CA MET A 50 -2.70 -10.24 11.59
C MET A 50 -1.25 -10.76 11.72
N ALA A 51 -1.03 -12.07 11.57
CA ALA A 51 0.31 -12.62 11.57
C ALA A 51 1.15 -12.09 10.39
N CYS A 52 0.58 -11.98 9.20
CA CYS A 52 1.24 -11.41 8.02
C CYS A 52 1.62 -9.94 8.22
N ILE A 53 0.72 -9.13 8.80
CA ILE A 53 0.98 -7.71 9.11
C ILE A 53 2.16 -7.60 10.09
N GLU A 54 2.14 -8.38 11.17
CA GLU A 54 3.20 -8.37 12.18
C GLU A 54 4.55 -8.85 11.60
N MET A 55 4.55 -9.87 10.74
CA MET A 55 5.76 -10.34 10.03
C MET A 55 6.35 -9.25 9.13
N ARG A 56 5.53 -8.57 8.36
CA ARG A 56 5.95 -7.45 7.52
C ARG A 56 6.55 -6.34 8.38
N ARG A 57 5.89 -5.97 9.47
CA ARG A 57 6.38 -4.95 10.41
C ARG A 57 7.74 -5.31 10.98
N LEU A 58 7.94 -6.57 11.42
CA LEU A 58 9.22 -7.04 11.94
C LEU A 58 10.31 -7.03 10.85
N TYR A 59 10.00 -7.50 9.66
CA TYR A 59 10.91 -7.49 8.51
C TYR A 59 11.44 -6.08 8.23
N TRP A 60 10.55 -5.09 8.16
CA TRP A 60 10.94 -3.70 7.92
C TRP A 60 11.74 -3.09 9.08
N GLN A 61 11.38 -3.40 10.34
CA GLN A 61 12.16 -2.96 11.50
C GLN A 61 13.59 -3.53 11.50
N LEU A 62 13.79 -4.72 10.98
CA LEU A 62 15.12 -5.32 10.88
C LEU A 62 15.90 -4.73 9.71
N LYS A 63 15.26 -4.56 8.56
CA LYS A 63 15.90 -4.04 7.34
C LYS A 63 16.31 -2.58 7.47
N SER A 64 15.49 -1.72 8.05
CA SER A 64 15.83 -0.32 8.32
C SER A 64 17.04 -0.13 9.24
N LYS A 65 17.40 -1.16 10.02
CA LYS A 65 18.61 -1.13 10.86
C LYS A 65 19.87 -1.55 10.11
N GLU A 66 19.75 -2.37 9.08
CA GLU A 66 20.88 -2.77 8.24
C GLU A 66 21.27 -1.62 7.29
N GLU A 67 20.31 -0.87 6.78
CA GLU A 67 20.54 0.27 5.88
C GLU A 67 21.26 1.45 6.56
N THR A 68 21.15 1.60 7.90
CA THR A 68 21.88 2.61 8.68
C THR A 68 23.34 2.23 8.98
N SER A 69 23.76 1.01 8.70
CA SER A 69 25.09 0.52 9.08
C SER A 69 26.01 0.14 7.90
N THR A 70 25.57 0.29 6.66
CA THR A 70 26.41 -0.09 5.52
C THR A 70 26.12 0.84 4.34
N GLU A 71 27.08 1.67 3.99
CA GLU A 71 27.18 2.22 2.63
C GLU A 71 27.31 1.05 1.65
N ILE A 72 26.22 0.68 1.02
CA ILE A 72 26.17 -0.48 0.15
C ILE A 72 26.59 -0.08 -1.26
N LYS A 73 27.83 -0.35 -1.56
CA LYS A 73 28.25 -0.76 -2.90
C LYS A 73 27.71 -2.18 -3.11
N HIS A 74 26.60 -2.36 -3.83
CA HIS A 74 26.38 -3.55 -4.68
C HIS A 74 25.02 -3.53 -5.39
N GLY A 75 25.09 -3.75 -6.70
CA GLY A 75 24.08 -4.38 -7.54
C GLY A 75 22.74 -3.63 -7.70
N LYS A 76 22.63 -2.89 -8.79
CA LYS A 76 21.42 -2.20 -9.25
C LYS A 76 20.20 -3.12 -9.42
N ALA A 77 19.54 -3.46 -8.34
CA ALA A 77 18.09 -3.55 -8.42
C ALA A 77 17.60 -2.12 -8.65
N LYS A 78 16.72 -1.89 -9.62
CA LYS A 78 16.09 -0.58 -9.84
C LYS A 78 15.31 -0.25 -8.56
N GLU A 79 15.97 0.44 -7.64
CA GLU A 79 15.29 0.99 -6.47
C GLU A 79 14.28 1.99 -7.00
N ILE A 80 13.02 1.79 -6.67
CA ILE A 80 12.01 2.76 -6.97
C ILE A 80 12.11 3.82 -5.91
N TYR A 81 12.71 4.90 -6.34
CA TYR A 81 12.73 6.13 -5.57
C TYR A 81 11.36 6.78 -5.73
N GLY A 82 10.76 7.09 -4.60
CA GLY A 82 9.55 7.87 -4.52
C GLY A 82 9.70 8.98 -3.50
N GLU A 83 8.76 9.87 -3.50
CA GLU A 83 8.65 10.99 -2.56
C GLU A 83 7.25 10.95 -1.95
N ILE A 84 7.13 11.37 -0.69
CA ILE A 84 5.84 11.57 -0.02
C ILE A 84 5.84 12.93 0.65
N SER A 85 4.75 13.64 0.52
CA SER A 85 4.55 14.96 1.12
C SER A 85 3.09 15.18 1.46
N VAL A 86 2.81 16.19 2.29
CA VAL A 86 1.49 16.76 2.47
C VAL A 86 1.46 18.07 1.69
N THR A 87 0.48 18.22 0.80
CA THR A 87 0.33 19.43 -0.01
C THR A 87 -0.16 20.63 0.83
N PRO A 88 -0.11 21.86 0.34
CA PRO A 88 -0.66 23.02 1.04
C PRO A 88 -2.16 22.89 1.36
N GLU A 89 -2.90 22.16 0.55
CA GLU A 89 -4.33 21.87 0.73
C GLU A 89 -4.55 20.81 1.84
N GLY A 90 -3.50 20.15 2.33
CA GLY A 90 -3.57 19.09 3.32
C GLY A 90 -3.74 17.69 2.75
N TRP A 91 -3.54 17.51 1.44
CA TRP A 91 -3.62 16.20 0.79
C TRP A 91 -2.30 15.43 0.93
N VAL A 92 -2.39 14.11 0.96
CA VAL A 92 -1.19 13.28 0.86
C VAL A 92 -0.84 13.08 -0.61
N HIS A 93 0.37 13.46 -0.99
CA HIS A 93 0.91 13.23 -2.32
C HIS A 93 2.08 12.25 -2.25
N ILE A 94 1.97 11.14 -2.96
CA ILE A 94 3.02 10.14 -3.15
C ILE A 94 3.39 10.12 -4.62
N LYS A 95 4.69 10.31 -4.91
CA LYS A 95 5.24 10.23 -6.25
C LYS A 95 6.16 9.02 -6.35
N LEU A 96 5.89 8.14 -7.30
CA LEU A 96 6.74 7.04 -7.67
C LEU A 96 7.45 7.35 -9.00
N ASN A 97 8.76 7.10 -9.09
CA ASN A 97 9.54 7.31 -10.32
C ASN A 97 9.38 6.16 -11.33
N ALA A 98 8.21 5.54 -11.35
CA ALA A 98 7.84 4.47 -12.27
C ALA A 98 6.32 4.44 -12.46
N LEU A 99 5.86 3.88 -13.58
CA LEU A 99 4.44 3.60 -13.80
C LEU A 99 4.00 2.39 -12.97
N LEU A 100 2.71 2.30 -12.71
CA LEU A 100 2.14 1.11 -12.10
C LEU A 100 2.32 -0.09 -13.03
N PRO A 101 2.73 -1.25 -12.51
CA PRO A 101 2.89 -2.45 -13.30
C PRO A 101 1.53 -2.96 -13.78
N HIS A 102 1.55 -3.80 -14.82
CA HIS A 102 0.38 -4.57 -15.20
C HIS A 102 -0.06 -5.48 -14.04
N CYS A 103 -1.37 -5.57 -13.76
CA CYS A 103 -1.92 -6.30 -12.63
C CYS A 103 -1.58 -7.80 -12.60
N ARG A 104 -1.26 -8.39 -13.77
CA ARG A 104 -0.89 -9.82 -13.93
C ARG A 104 0.61 -10.07 -13.85
N VAL A 105 1.46 -9.04 -13.71
CA VAL A 105 2.92 -9.24 -13.60
C VAL A 105 3.24 -9.79 -12.22
N THR A 106 3.74 -11.01 -12.17
CA THR A 106 4.17 -11.67 -10.92
C THR A 106 5.23 -10.81 -10.21
N GLY A 107 4.95 -10.42 -8.97
CA GLY A 107 5.84 -9.58 -8.17
C GLY A 107 5.77 -8.07 -8.47
N GLY A 108 5.14 -7.64 -9.56
CA GLY A 108 5.04 -6.22 -9.92
C GLY A 108 4.23 -5.41 -8.89
N THR A 109 3.11 -5.94 -8.45
CA THR A 109 2.26 -5.31 -7.44
C THR A 109 2.92 -5.29 -6.05
N GLN A 110 3.71 -6.32 -5.73
CA GLN A 110 4.45 -6.38 -4.47
C GLN A 110 5.44 -5.22 -4.35
N TYR A 111 6.14 -4.93 -5.41
CA TYR A 111 7.09 -3.83 -5.45
C TYR A 111 6.43 -2.45 -5.23
N VAL A 112 5.25 -2.21 -5.81
CA VAL A 112 4.47 -0.97 -5.56
C VAL A 112 4.09 -0.86 -4.08
N THR A 113 3.56 -1.95 -3.52
CA THR A 113 3.19 -2.04 -2.10
C THR A 113 4.39 -1.73 -1.20
N ASP A 114 5.54 -2.36 -1.47
CA ASP A 114 6.75 -2.17 -0.66
C ASP A 114 7.30 -0.74 -0.75
N SER A 115 7.26 -0.13 -1.94
CA SER A 115 7.71 1.25 -2.13
C SER A 115 6.82 2.24 -1.36
N ILE A 116 5.51 2.12 -1.47
CA ILE A 116 4.56 2.99 -0.76
C ILE A 116 4.69 2.81 0.76
N LEU A 117 4.78 1.56 1.25
CA LEU A 117 4.97 1.29 2.67
C LEU A 117 6.24 1.93 3.23
N ARG A 118 7.34 1.89 2.47
CA ARG A 118 8.59 2.56 2.87
C ARG A 118 8.41 4.06 2.99
N LEU A 119 7.76 4.68 2.00
CA LEU A 119 7.51 6.12 2.00
C LEU A 119 6.64 6.53 3.18
N LEU A 120 5.54 5.82 3.45
CA LEU A 120 4.68 6.08 4.60
C LEU A 120 5.44 5.94 5.94
N ASN A 121 6.22 4.87 6.08
CA ASN A 121 7.00 4.64 7.30
C ASN A 121 8.12 5.68 7.47
N SER A 122 8.78 6.10 6.37
CA SER A 122 9.78 7.16 6.40
C SER A 122 9.17 8.50 6.82
N ALA A 123 8.03 8.87 6.23
CA ALA A 123 7.33 10.09 6.59
C ALA A 123 6.96 10.15 8.08
N GLU A 124 6.44 9.04 8.63
CA GLU A 124 6.12 8.93 10.05
C GLU A 124 7.38 9.01 10.93
N PHE A 125 8.47 8.38 10.50
CA PHE A 125 9.75 8.43 11.22
C PHE A 125 10.35 9.84 11.23
N ASP A 126 10.22 10.57 10.11
CA ASP A 126 10.68 11.96 9.96
C ASP A 126 9.74 12.97 10.64
N GLY A 127 8.69 12.49 11.30
CA GLY A 127 7.73 13.31 12.06
C GLY A 127 6.70 14.01 11.18
N ILE A 128 6.55 13.63 9.91
CA ILE A 128 5.49 14.15 9.04
C ILE A 128 4.17 13.56 9.50
N LYS A 129 3.27 14.42 9.96
CA LYS A 129 1.93 14.00 10.37
C LYS A 129 1.06 13.80 9.13
N LEU A 130 0.89 12.55 8.72
CA LEU A 130 0.00 12.20 7.63
C LEU A 130 -1.47 12.32 8.09
N PRO A 131 -2.34 12.99 7.32
CA PRO A 131 -3.77 13.07 7.62
C PRO A 131 -4.46 11.70 7.41
N PHE A 132 -5.56 11.51 8.14
CA PHE A 132 -6.47 10.38 7.96
C PHE A 132 -7.83 10.90 7.54
N PHE A 133 -8.36 10.41 6.43
CA PHE A 133 -9.62 10.84 5.85
C PHE A 133 -10.70 9.80 6.11
N SER A 134 -11.80 10.17 6.76
CA SER A 134 -12.94 9.27 7.03
C SER A 134 -13.63 8.82 5.73
N LYS A 135 -13.62 9.68 4.72
CA LYS A 135 -14.03 9.39 3.36
C LYS A 135 -13.01 10.02 2.41
N ALA A 136 -12.40 9.22 1.55
CA ALA A 136 -11.27 9.64 0.73
C ALA A 136 -11.58 9.60 -0.77
N TYR A 137 -11.00 10.54 -1.49
CA TYR A 137 -10.78 10.42 -2.94
C TYR A 137 -9.34 10.03 -3.19
N LEU A 138 -9.14 8.93 -3.93
CA LEU A 138 -7.84 8.46 -4.39
C LEU A 138 -7.67 8.83 -5.86
N GLY A 139 -6.85 9.85 -6.14
CA GLY A 139 -6.48 10.27 -7.48
C GLY A 139 -5.13 9.67 -7.90
N ILE A 140 -5.09 8.91 -8.98
CA ILE A 140 -3.85 8.33 -9.51
C ILE A 140 -3.61 8.94 -10.90
N ILE A 141 -2.49 9.64 -11.07
CA ILE A 141 -2.08 10.24 -12.33
C ILE A 141 -0.79 9.56 -12.79
N GLU A 142 -0.84 8.79 -13.84
CA GLU A 142 0.35 8.27 -14.49
C GLU A 142 0.80 9.25 -15.59
N VAL A 143 2.05 9.67 -15.51
CA VAL A 143 2.65 10.54 -16.54
C VAL A 143 3.70 9.75 -17.30
N CYS A 144 3.69 9.85 -18.64
CA CYS A 144 4.63 9.12 -19.48
C CYS A 144 4.81 9.80 -20.86
N PRO A 145 5.91 9.51 -21.59
CA PRO A 145 6.03 9.85 -22.98
C PRO A 145 4.95 9.17 -23.82
N ARG A 146 4.55 9.78 -24.95
CA ARG A 146 3.49 9.24 -25.82
C ARG A 146 3.86 7.89 -26.45
N ASP A 147 5.13 7.64 -26.63
CA ASP A 147 5.72 6.42 -27.20
C ASP A 147 6.12 5.38 -26.15
N CYS A 148 5.65 5.55 -24.91
CA CYS A 148 5.92 4.61 -23.84
C CYS A 148 5.25 3.25 -24.12
N SER A 149 6.04 2.17 -24.13
CA SER A 149 5.56 0.80 -24.34
C SER A 149 4.79 0.22 -23.15
N ASP A 150 4.91 0.86 -21.98
CA ASP A 150 4.34 0.39 -20.71
C ASP A 150 2.97 1.03 -20.39
N VAL A 151 2.31 1.59 -21.43
CA VAL A 151 0.96 2.13 -21.31
C VAL A 151 -0.04 1.00 -21.52
N PHE A 152 -0.72 0.62 -20.44
CA PHE A 152 -1.78 -0.37 -20.44
C PHE A 152 -3.13 0.31 -20.16
N ASP A 153 -4.22 -0.37 -20.49
CA ASP A 153 -5.55 0.06 -20.09
C ASP A 153 -5.65 0.19 -18.57
N HIS A 154 -6.46 1.13 -18.08
CA HIS A 154 -6.55 1.41 -16.65
C HIS A 154 -6.94 0.19 -15.81
N ASP A 155 -7.83 -0.67 -16.32
CA ASP A 155 -8.28 -1.91 -15.65
C ASP A 155 -7.18 -2.98 -15.54
N ASN A 156 -6.12 -2.87 -16.35
CA ASN A 156 -4.98 -3.77 -16.35
C ASN A 156 -3.80 -3.27 -15.50
N LYS A 157 -3.95 -2.14 -14.82
CA LYS A 157 -2.92 -1.57 -13.94
C LYS A 157 -3.02 -2.07 -12.49
N GLY A 158 -1.91 -2.06 -11.80
CA GLY A 158 -1.79 -2.52 -10.41
C GLY A 158 -2.33 -1.54 -9.35
N PHE A 159 -3.37 -0.73 -9.67
CA PHE A 159 -3.92 0.28 -8.75
C PHE A 159 -4.53 -0.34 -7.49
N LYS A 160 -5.03 -1.58 -7.55
CA LYS A 160 -5.53 -2.28 -6.35
C LYS A 160 -4.46 -2.48 -5.27
N ALA A 161 -3.19 -2.64 -5.68
CA ALA A 161 -2.09 -2.70 -4.74
C ALA A 161 -1.89 -1.37 -4.01
N VAL A 162 -2.12 -0.24 -4.69
CA VAL A 162 -2.10 1.10 -4.10
C VAL A 162 -3.21 1.24 -3.06
N GLN A 163 -4.45 0.89 -3.40
CA GLN A 163 -5.58 0.93 -2.47
C GLN A 163 -5.28 0.11 -1.21
N ASN A 164 -4.87 -1.14 -1.38
CA ASN A 164 -4.63 -2.07 -0.28
C ASN A 164 -3.52 -1.62 0.67
N VAL A 165 -2.53 -0.87 0.22
CA VAL A 165 -1.43 -0.39 1.08
C VAL A 165 -1.79 0.90 1.82
N LEU A 166 -2.69 1.72 1.27
CA LEU A 166 -3.13 2.98 1.86
C LEU A 166 -4.29 2.80 2.85
N LYS A 167 -5.10 1.77 2.63
CA LYS A 167 -6.21 1.36 3.50
C LYS A 167 -5.73 1.12 4.92
N GLY A 168 -6.49 1.63 5.89
CA GLY A 168 -6.16 1.57 7.32
C GLY A 168 -5.00 2.48 7.75
N ARG A 169 -4.38 3.21 6.80
CA ARG A 169 -3.30 4.18 7.05
C ARG A 169 -3.73 5.61 6.77
N LEU A 170 -4.42 5.83 5.66
CA LEU A 170 -4.88 7.15 5.22
C LEU A 170 -6.41 7.24 5.13
N PHE A 171 -7.11 6.12 5.02
CA PHE A 171 -8.58 6.02 5.04
C PHE A 171 -9.00 4.64 5.58
N PRO A 172 -10.27 4.46 6.04
CA PRO A 172 -10.69 3.25 6.76
C PRO A 172 -10.65 1.99 5.88
N ASP A 173 -11.37 2.01 4.76
CA ASP A 173 -11.49 0.89 3.84
C ASP A 173 -11.54 1.36 2.39
N ASP A 174 -11.34 0.44 1.45
CA ASP A 174 -11.40 0.68 0.01
C ASP A 174 -12.78 0.33 -0.58
N ASP A 175 -13.83 0.33 0.25
CA ASP A 175 -15.19 0.13 -0.19
C ASP A 175 -15.78 1.40 -0.86
N ARG A 176 -16.91 1.20 -1.56
CA ARG A 176 -17.57 2.26 -2.36
C ARG A 176 -18.15 3.40 -1.56
N PHE A 177 -18.28 3.26 -0.23
CA PHE A 177 -18.84 4.28 0.64
C PHE A 177 -17.77 5.16 1.29
N GLU A 178 -16.55 4.61 1.43
CA GLU A 178 -15.45 5.25 2.12
C GLU A 178 -14.37 5.77 1.19
N MET A 179 -14.33 5.27 -0.08
CA MET A 179 -13.32 5.69 -1.05
C MET A 179 -13.88 5.82 -2.46
N SER A 180 -13.62 6.96 -3.08
CA SER A 180 -13.79 7.19 -4.52
C SER A 180 -12.44 7.12 -5.23
N LEU A 181 -12.41 6.70 -6.50
CA LEU A 181 -11.19 6.48 -7.28
C LEU A 181 -11.23 7.22 -8.61
N GLY A 182 -10.16 7.97 -8.90
CA GLY A 182 -9.91 8.55 -10.21
C GLY A 182 -8.59 8.05 -10.79
N LEU A 183 -8.60 7.56 -12.04
CA LEU A 183 -7.43 7.09 -12.77
C LEU A 183 -7.21 7.95 -14.01
N PHE A 184 -6.02 8.52 -14.14
CA PHE A 184 -5.69 9.47 -15.19
C PHE A 184 -4.33 9.14 -15.81
N THR A 185 -4.19 9.49 -17.09
CA THR A 185 -2.90 9.42 -17.79
C THR A 185 -2.63 10.77 -18.45
N GLU A 186 -1.43 11.29 -18.26
CA GLU A 186 -0.98 12.55 -18.87
C GLU A 186 0.33 12.36 -19.61
N GLN A 187 0.50 13.12 -20.69
CA GLN A 187 1.73 13.08 -21.46
C GLN A 187 2.80 13.99 -20.85
N ARG A 188 3.95 13.41 -20.50
CA ARG A 188 5.15 14.12 -20.00
C ARG A 188 6.41 13.48 -20.58
N LYS A 189 7.56 14.15 -20.41
CA LYS A 189 8.86 13.66 -20.91
C LYS A 189 9.41 12.48 -20.11
N LYS A 190 9.07 12.37 -18.82
CA LYS A 190 9.55 11.29 -17.93
C LYS A 190 8.36 10.55 -17.35
N SER A 191 8.53 9.25 -17.16
CA SER A 191 7.51 8.42 -16.53
C SER A 191 7.52 8.58 -15.02
N ALA A 192 6.34 8.75 -14.43
CA ALA A 192 6.11 8.74 -12.99
C ALA A 192 4.65 8.35 -12.71
N CYS A 193 4.37 7.96 -11.48
CA CYS A 193 3.01 7.77 -10.98
C CYS A 193 2.81 8.69 -9.77
N HIS A 194 1.84 9.58 -9.85
CA HIS A 194 1.45 10.48 -8.79
C HIS A 194 0.16 9.96 -8.15
N ILE A 195 0.17 9.77 -6.85
CA ILE A 195 -0.93 9.25 -6.06
C ILE A 195 -1.31 10.33 -5.05
N PHE A 196 -2.54 10.79 -5.13
CA PHE A 196 -3.11 11.78 -4.23
C PHE A 196 -4.19 11.14 -3.37
N VAL A 197 -4.16 11.38 -2.07
CA VAL A 197 -5.23 11.02 -1.15
C VAL A 197 -5.74 12.28 -0.49
N LEU A 198 -7.03 12.54 -0.62
CA LEU A 198 -7.67 13.77 -0.19
C LEU A 198 -9.10 13.49 0.29
N PRO A 199 -9.77 14.47 0.96
CA PRO A 199 -11.19 14.34 1.28
C PRO A 199 -12.04 14.14 0.02
N ASP A 200 -13.03 13.25 0.08
CA ASP A 200 -13.88 12.92 -1.09
C ASP A 200 -14.65 14.13 -1.64
N ASP A 201 -15.05 15.05 -0.79
CA ASP A 201 -15.73 16.30 -1.18
C ASP A 201 -14.82 17.32 -1.89
N GLU A 202 -13.49 17.15 -1.84
CA GLU A 202 -12.52 17.97 -2.55
C GLU A 202 -12.12 17.40 -3.93
N ALA A 203 -12.74 16.29 -4.37
CA ALA A 203 -12.47 15.68 -5.68
C ALA A 203 -12.68 16.64 -6.86
N GLY A 204 -13.60 17.61 -6.73
CA GLY A 204 -13.80 18.68 -7.71
C GLY A 204 -12.59 19.60 -7.83
N ILE A 205 -12.06 20.05 -6.71
CA ILE A 205 -10.85 20.91 -6.63
C ILE A 205 -9.66 20.19 -7.25
N PHE A 206 -9.46 18.92 -6.88
CA PHE A 206 -8.41 18.08 -7.48
C PHE A 206 -8.54 18.00 -9.01
N THR A 207 -9.76 17.82 -9.51
CA THR A 207 -10.01 17.72 -10.96
C THR A 207 -9.67 19.04 -11.67
N ASP A 208 -10.06 20.18 -11.11
CA ASP A 208 -9.78 21.50 -11.65
C ASP A 208 -8.26 21.77 -11.67
N MET A 209 -7.55 21.50 -10.58
CA MET A 209 -6.09 21.65 -10.49
C MET A 209 -5.37 20.72 -11.47
N ARG A 210 -5.86 19.50 -11.68
CA ARG A 210 -5.30 18.60 -12.69
C ARG A 210 -5.47 19.16 -14.12
N LEU A 211 -6.64 19.69 -14.43
CA LEU A 211 -6.93 20.26 -15.76
C LEU A 211 -6.10 21.53 -16.04
N SER A 212 -5.80 22.32 -15.01
CA SER A 212 -4.90 23.49 -15.12
C SER A 212 -3.41 23.11 -15.09
N HIS A 213 -3.06 21.84 -14.97
CA HIS A 213 -1.69 21.34 -14.86
C HIS A 213 -0.92 21.82 -13.62
N ASP A 214 -1.62 22.15 -12.54
CA ASP A 214 -1.02 22.63 -11.28
C ASP A 214 -0.59 21.51 -10.33
N LEU A 215 -0.97 20.25 -10.61
CA LEU A 215 -0.65 19.10 -9.75
C LEU A 215 0.64 18.36 -10.11
N VAL A 216 1.04 18.29 -11.41
CA VAL A 216 2.15 17.45 -11.89
C VAL A 216 2.90 18.08 -13.06
#